data_8cfbb7b32c2afa18b3aa52278d573e36
#
_entry.id   8cfbb7b32c2afa18b3aa52278d573e36
#
_cell.length_a   1.000
_cell.length_b   1.000
_cell.length_c   1.000
_cell.angle_alpha   90.00
_cell.angle_beta   90.00
_cell.angle_gamma   90.00
#
_symmetry.space_group_name_H-M   'P 1'
#
loop_
_entity.id
_entity.type
_entity.pdbx_description
1 polymer ?
#
loop_
_entity_poly.entity_id
_entity_poly.type
_entity_poly.pdbx_seq_one_letter_code
_entity_poly.pdbx_strand_id
1 'polypeptide(L)'
;IFALLALGEYISVLTRARIPTLMTAMLGFLIFTWIGVFPENILELSTLPALGAILIGPLIVHMGTLMRFDILKSQWKAVVIALSGLLGALTLVLVLVTLMFDFTTAASGVGPLSGGVVALLITNERLTELGLSSLVVVPVLVYAFQGIVGMPISTFFMKRYGHLFMTGQVNVKDTAKVSLKEEPVKYKFMENSILKLFFVFLLAAVG
;
A
#
# COMPACT_ATOMS: atom_id res chain seq x y z
N ILE A 1 2.94 -1.70 20.34
CA ILE A 1 2.71 -1.75 18.88
C ILE A 1 3.49 -2.91 18.25
N PHE A 2 4.80 -3.06 18.48
CA PHE A 2 5.58 -4.18 17.94
C PHE A 2 5.08 -5.57 18.40
N ALA A 3 4.60 -5.69 19.64
CA ALA A 3 3.98 -6.91 20.13
C ALA A 3 2.72 -7.30 19.33
N LEU A 4 1.91 -6.31 18.91
CA LEU A 4 0.77 -6.55 18.02
C LEU A 4 1.17 -7.03 16.64
N LEU A 5 2.24 -6.47 16.08
CA LEU A 5 2.79 -6.93 14.79
C LEU A 5 3.30 -8.36 14.91
N ALA A 6 4.00 -8.70 16.01
CA ALA A 6 4.47 -10.05 16.27
C ALA A 6 3.32 -11.05 16.44
N LEU A 7 2.25 -10.67 17.16
CA LEU A 7 1.02 -11.46 17.27
C LEU A 7 0.33 -11.64 15.91
N GLY A 8 0.28 -10.58 15.11
CA GLY A 8 -0.26 -10.63 13.75
C GLY A 8 0.51 -11.60 12.88
N GLU A 9 1.84 -11.58 12.94
CA GLU A 9 2.70 -12.51 12.22
C GLU A 9 2.47 -13.96 12.69
N TYR A 10 2.43 -14.17 14.00
CA TYR A 10 2.16 -15.49 14.56
C TYR A 10 0.82 -16.07 14.07
N ILE A 11 -0.25 -15.26 14.06
CA ILE A 11 -1.57 -15.66 13.56
C ILE A 11 -1.52 -15.91 12.05
N SER A 12 -0.81 -15.10 11.30
CA SER A 12 -0.63 -15.27 9.85
C SER A 12 0.05 -16.59 9.52
N VAL A 13 1.11 -16.95 10.25
CA VAL A 13 1.80 -18.24 10.09
C VAL A 13 0.88 -19.40 10.45
N LEU A 14 0.18 -19.33 11.60
CA LEU A 14 -0.76 -20.35 12.06
C LEU A 14 -1.90 -20.60 11.06
N THR A 15 -2.42 -19.54 10.45
CA THR A 15 -3.52 -19.62 9.47
C THR A 15 -3.04 -19.90 8.04
N ARG A 16 -1.73 -20.19 7.86
CA ARG A 16 -1.10 -20.37 6.54
C ARG A 16 -1.38 -19.18 5.61
N ALA A 17 -1.18 -17.97 6.12
CA ALA A 17 -1.41 -16.68 5.43
C ALA A 17 -2.86 -16.50 4.91
N ARG A 18 -3.85 -17.17 5.54
CA ARG A 18 -5.27 -16.87 5.26
C ARG A 18 -5.67 -15.52 5.83
N ILE A 19 -5.12 -15.17 6.98
CA ILE A 19 -5.31 -13.87 7.63
C ILE A 19 -3.99 -13.11 7.51
N PRO A 20 -3.96 -11.97 6.79
CA PRO A 20 -2.74 -11.16 6.66
C PRO A 20 -2.31 -10.57 8.01
N THR A 21 -1.01 -10.51 8.25
CA THR A 21 -0.40 -9.93 9.45
C THR A 21 -0.91 -8.54 9.78
N LEU A 22 -0.94 -7.66 8.78
CA LEU A 22 -1.40 -6.27 8.94
C LEU A 22 -2.88 -6.18 9.33
N MET A 23 -3.73 -7.03 8.78
CA MET A 23 -5.15 -7.07 9.13
C MET A 23 -5.33 -7.42 10.62
N THR A 24 -4.62 -8.43 11.09
CA THR A 24 -4.67 -8.84 12.51
C THR A 24 -4.12 -7.74 13.42
N ALA A 25 -3.02 -7.11 13.03
CA ALA A 25 -2.43 -6.02 13.80
C ALA A 25 -3.36 -4.80 13.88
N MET A 26 -4.00 -4.42 12.77
CA MET A 26 -4.96 -3.30 12.74
C MET A 26 -6.21 -3.59 13.58
N LEU A 27 -6.78 -4.79 13.44
CA LEU A 27 -7.94 -5.18 14.25
C LEU A 27 -7.57 -5.27 15.73
N GLY A 28 -6.42 -5.84 16.05
CA GLY A 28 -5.90 -5.90 17.43
C GLY A 28 -5.71 -4.50 18.02
N PHE A 29 -5.12 -3.59 17.26
CA PHE A 29 -4.94 -2.20 17.66
C PHE A 29 -6.29 -1.53 17.98
N LEU A 30 -7.26 -1.68 17.10
CA LEU A 30 -8.61 -1.13 17.27
C LEU A 30 -9.31 -1.70 18.50
N ILE A 31 -9.23 -3.01 18.72
CA ILE A 31 -9.81 -3.67 19.90
C ILE A 31 -9.14 -3.17 21.17
N PHE A 32 -7.81 -3.10 21.25
CA PHE A 32 -7.11 -2.64 22.44
C PHE A 32 -7.32 -1.16 22.75
N THR A 33 -7.57 -0.33 21.73
CA THR A 33 -7.97 1.06 21.90
C THR A 33 -9.40 1.13 22.45
N TRP A 34 -10.32 0.33 21.94
CA TRP A 34 -11.72 0.29 22.43
C TRP A 34 -11.85 -0.20 23.89
N ILE A 35 -11.04 -1.17 24.29
CA ILE A 35 -11.01 -1.70 25.67
C ILE A 35 -10.30 -0.71 26.63
N GLY A 36 -9.64 0.33 26.10
CA GLY A 36 -8.92 1.33 26.88
C GLY A 36 -7.52 0.86 27.35
N VAL A 37 -7.01 -0.24 26.79
CA VAL A 37 -5.63 -0.71 27.06
C VAL A 37 -4.60 0.22 26.44
N PHE A 38 -4.91 0.78 25.26
CA PHE A 38 -4.09 1.76 24.60
C PHE A 38 -4.67 3.16 24.78
N PRO A 39 -3.86 4.14 25.21
CA PRO A 39 -4.27 5.52 25.20
C PRO A 39 -4.49 6.02 23.76
N GLU A 40 -5.43 6.96 23.56
CA GLU A 40 -5.80 7.48 22.24
C GLU A 40 -4.60 8.07 21.47
N ASN A 41 -3.62 8.61 22.19
CA ASN A 41 -2.41 9.22 21.64
C ASN A 41 -1.20 8.29 21.56
N ILE A 42 -1.37 6.97 21.69
CA ILE A 42 -0.25 6.00 21.69
C ILE A 42 0.59 6.06 20.40
N LEU A 43 -0.03 6.38 19.26
CA LEU A 43 0.68 6.50 18.00
C LEU A 43 1.63 7.71 18.00
N GLU A 44 1.18 8.86 18.52
CA GLU A 44 1.99 10.06 18.64
C GLU A 44 3.14 9.85 19.63
N LEU A 45 2.84 9.26 20.78
CA LEU A 45 3.85 8.93 21.81
C LEU A 45 4.90 7.92 21.31
N SER A 46 4.54 7.07 20.36
CA SER A 46 5.44 6.04 19.83
C SER A 46 6.46 6.55 18.82
N THR A 47 6.38 7.83 18.38
CA THR A 47 7.19 8.42 17.31
C THR A 47 7.17 7.64 15.97
N LEU A 48 6.38 6.57 15.86
CA LEU A 48 6.26 5.77 14.65
C LEU A 48 5.74 6.56 13.42
N PRO A 49 4.78 7.48 13.57
CA PRO A 49 4.36 8.31 12.44
C PRO A 49 5.48 9.18 11.88
N ALA A 50 6.30 9.78 12.76
CA ALA A 50 7.44 10.58 12.35
C ALA A 50 8.50 9.75 11.61
N LEU A 51 8.82 8.55 12.11
CA LEU A 51 9.71 7.61 11.41
C LEU A 51 9.11 7.20 10.05
N GLY A 52 7.81 6.94 10.00
CA GLY A 52 7.11 6.62 8.76
C GLY A 52 7.24 7.74 7.73
N ALA A 53 7.02 8.98 8.13
CA ALA A 53 7.12 10.14 7.26
C ALA A 53 8.55 10.30 6.66
N ILE A 54 9.58 10.12 7.48
CA ILE A 54 10.98 10.18 7.03
C ILE A 54 11.31 9.04 6.05
N LEU A 55 10.78 7.84 6.27
CA LEU A 55 11.10 6.66 5.47
C LEU A 55 10.29 6.56 4.17
N ILE A 56 9.18 7.28 4.03
CA ILE A 56 8.32 7.25 2.83
C ILE A 56 9.10 7.66 1.58
N GLY A 57 9.85 8.76 1.62
CA GLY A 57 10.64 9.25 0.49
C GLY A 57 11.64 8.20 -0.02
N PRO A 58 12.57 7.71 0.83
CA PRO A 58 13.49 6.64 0.46
C PRO A 58 12.81 5.36 -0.04
N LEU A 59 11.67 5.00 0.55
CA LEU A 59 10.90 3.83 0.15
C LEU A 59 10.38 3.97 -1.29
N ILE A 60 9.79 5.12 -1.63
CA ILE A 60 9.26 5.39 -2.97
C ILE A 60 10.39 5.33 -4.01
N VAL A 61 11.53 5.98 -3.72
CA VAL A 61 12.69 5.95 -4.60
C VAL A 61 13.20 4.53 -4.77
N HIS A 62 13.31 3.77 -3.67
CA HIS A 62 13.74 2.38 -3.74
C HIS A 62 12.79 1.52 -4.57
N MET A 63 11.48 1.63 -4.39
CA MET A 63 10.51 0.93 -5.22
C MET A 63 10.62 1.30 -6.70
N GLY A 64 10.86 2.60 -7.00
CA GLY A 64 11.10 3.06 -8.37
C GLY A 64 12.35 2.44 -9.00
N THR A 65 13.43 2.27 -8.23
CA THR A 65 14.66 1.64 -8.74
C THR A 65 14.54 0.14 -9.00
N LEU A 66 13.58 -0.53 -8.37
CA LEU A 66 13.29 -1.94 -8.61
C LEU A 66 12.48 -2.17 -9.91
N MET A 67 11.82 -1.12 -10.41
CA MET A 67 11.04 -1.22 -11.64
C MET A 67 11.94 -1.18 -12.87
N ARG A 68 11.98 -2.29 -13.60
CA ARG A 68 12.64 -2.38 -14.89
C ARG A 68 11.70 -1.95 -16.00
N PHE A 69 12.09 -0.95 -16.77
CA PHE A 69 11.27 -0.41 -17.89
C PHE A 69 10.97 -1.47 -18.96
N ASP A 70 11.86 -2.44 -19.14
CA ASP A 70 11.66 -3.52 -20.11
C ASP A 70 10.50 -4.45 -19.67
N ILE A 71 10.39 -4.72 -18.37
CA ILE A 71 9.29 -5.49 -17.79
C ILE A 71 7.98 -4.70 -17.94
N LEU A 72 8.00 -3.40 -17.67
CA LEU A 72 6.84 -2.55 -17.81
C LEU A 72 6.31 -2.53 -19.26
N LYS A 73 7.22 -2.41 -20.24
CA LYS A 73 6.88 -2.47 -21.66
C LYS A 73 6.32 -3.84 -22.07
N SER A 74 6.87 -4.93 -21.55
CA SER A 74 6.39 -6.28 -21.86
C SER A 74 5.02 -6.57 -21.27
N GLN A 75 4.67 -5.90 -20.16
CA GLN A 75 3.41 -6.08 -19.44
C GLN A 75 2.42 -4.91 -19.64
N TRP A 76 2.53 -4.18 -20.75
CA TRP A 76 1.68 -3.01 -21.01
C TRP A 76 0.17 -3.30 -20.88
N LYS A 77 -0.27 -4.53 -21.22
CA LYS A 77 -1.67 -4.96 -21.04
C LYS A 77 -2.09 -4.95 -19.58
N ALA A 78 -1.22 -5.45 -18.69
CA ALA A 78 -1.49 -5.43 -17.24
C ALA A 78 -1.54 -4.00 -16.70
N VAL A 79 -0.69 -3.10 -17.21
CA VAL A 79 -0.70 -1.68 -16.86
C VAL A 79 -2.00 -1.02 -17.29
N VAL A 80 -2.47 -1.27 -18.50
CA VAL A 80 -3.75 -0.73 -19.01
C VAL A 80 -4.93 -1.25 -18.19
N ILE A 81 -4.94 -2.54 -17.86
CA ILE A 81 -6.00 -3.14 -17.01
C ILE A 81 -5.99 -2.48 -15.63
N ALA A 82 -4.82 -2.31 -15.01
CA ALA A 82 -4.70 -1.68 -13.69
C ALA A 82 -5.17 -0.22 -13.71
N LEU A 83 -4.77 0.56 -14.72
CA LEU A 83 -5.19 1.94 -14.89
C LEU A 83 -6.69 2.06 -15.14
N SER A 84 -7.26 1.22 -16.01
CA SER A 84 -8.70 1.24 -16.28
C SER A 84 -9.52 0.84 -15.04
N GLY A 85 -9.04 -0.15 -14.28
CA GLY A 85 -9.63 -0.53 -13.00
C GLY A 85 -9.57 0.59 -11.97
N LEU A 86 -8.44 1.27 -11.84
CA LEU A 86 -8.27 2.43 -10.98
C LEU A 86 -9.23 3.56 -11.37
N LEU A 87 -9.24 3.97 -12.63
CA LEU A 87 -10.14 5.02 -13.14
C LEU A 87 -11.60 4.65 -12.92
N GLY A 88 -11.99 3.40 -13.18
CA GLY A 88 -13.34 2.90 -12.92
C GLY A 88 -13.72 3.00 -11.44
N ALA A 89 -12.83 2.57 -10.54
CA ALA A 89 -13.07 2.66 -9.10
C ALA A 89 -13.18 4.11 -8.61
N LEU A 90 -12.28 5.00 -9.06
CA LEU A 90 -12.31 6.42 -8.72
C LEU A 90 -13.60 7.09 -9.19
N THR A 91 -13.98 6.86 -10.45
CA THR A 91 -15.21 7.41 -11.04
C THR A 91 -16.45 6.91 -10.29
N LEU A 92 -16.50 5.61 -10.00
CA LEU A 92 -17.62 5.00 -9.30
C LEU A 92 -17.78 5.59 -7.88
N VAL A 93 -16.68 5.66 -7.11
CA VAL A 93 -16.71 6.23 -5.76
C VAL A 93 -17.07 7.71 -5.80
N LEU A 94 -16.47 8.47 -6.72
CA LEU A 94 -16.73 9.90 -6.85
C LEU A 94 -18.19 10.17 -7.20
N VAL A 95 -18.76 9.45 -8.15
CA VAL A 95 -20.16 9.61 -8.55
C VAL A 95 -21.11 9.17 -7.42
N LEU A 96 -20.93 7.95 -6.88
CA LEU A 96 -21.85 7.44 -5.86
C LEU A 96 -21.82 8.27 -4.57
N VAL A 97 -20.63 8.63 -4.10
CA VAL A 97 -20.51 9.40 -2.86
C VAL A 97 -21.00 10.83 -3.06
N THR A 98 -20.75 11.46 -4.23
CA THR A 98 -21.29 12.80 -4.53
C THR A 98 -22.82 12.80 -4.60
N LEU A 99 -23.44 11.72 -5.07
CA LEU A 99 -24.90 11.59 -5.11
C LEU A 99 -25.52 11.40 -3.71
N MET A 100 -24.79 10.76 -2.79
CA MET A 100 -25.30 10.48 -1.43
C MET A 100 -24.96 11.56 -0.41
N PHE A 101 -23.85 12.25 -0.57
CA PHE A 101 -23.33 13.27 0.34
C PHE A 101 -23.06 14.56 -0.43
N ASP A 102 -21.78 14.87 -0.63
CA ASP A 102 -21.32 16.04 -1.38
C ASP A 102 -19.99 15.74 -2.08
N PHE A 103 -19.64 16.60 -3.03
CA PHE A 103 -18.41 16.45 -3.80
C PHE A 103 -17.14 16.49 -2.94
N THR A 104 -17.13 17.35 -1.90
CA THR A 104 -15.95 17.51 -1.02
C THR A 104 -15.68 16.23 -0.24
N THR A 105 -16.73 15.59 0.28
CA THR A 105 -16.63 14.28 0.95
C THR A 105 -16.15 13.20 -0.02
N ALA A 106 -16.70 13.16 -1.23
CA ALA A 106 -16.26 12.22 -2.25
C ALA A 106 -14.78 12.41 -2.60
N ALA A 107 -14.36 13.65 -2.86
CA ALA A 107 -12.98 13.99 -3.20
C ALA A 107 -11.98 13.62 -2.10
N SER A 108 -12.36 13.81 -0.83
CA SER A 108 -11.51 13.44 0.32
C SER A 108 -11.27 11.94 0.41
N GLY A 109 -12.23 11.10 0.04
CA GLY A 109 -12.11 9.64 0.05
C GLY A 109 -11.31 9.06 -1.13
N VAL A 110 -11.27 9.75 -2.27
CA VAL A 110 -10.62 9.28 -3.50
C VAL A 110 -9.09 9.19 -3.36
N GLY A 111 -8.47 10.12 -2.62
CA GLY A 111 -7.02 10.13 -2.40
C GLY A 111 -6.48 8.79 -1.88
N PRO A 112 -6.87 8.35 -0.69
CA PRO A 112 -6.41 7.08 -0.12
C PRO A 112 -6.73 5.86 -0.97
N LEU A 113 -7.86 5.86 -1.68
CA LEU A 113 -8.26 4.76 -2.55
C LEU A 113 -7.25 4.53 -3.69
N SER A 114 -6.66 5.61 -4.22
CA SER A 114 -5.72 5.54 -5.34
C SER A 114 -4.27 5.39 -4.93
N GLY A 115 -3.85 6.07 -3.86
CA GLY A 115 -2.44 6.21 -3.49
C GLY A 115 -2.06 5.62 -2.12
N GLY A 116 -2.98 4.97 -1.43
CA GLY A 116 -2.72 4.33 -0.14
C GLY A 116 -2.34 5.32 0.97
N VAL A 117 -1.37 4.94 1.83
CA VAL A 117 -1.01 5.73 3.01
C VAL A 117 -0.41 7.10 2.68
N VAL A 118 0.36 7.21 1.59
CA VAL A 118 0.97 8.49 1.18
C VAL A 118 -0.12 9.48 0.78
N ALA A 119 -1.07 9.04 -0.03
CA ALA A 119 -2.19 9.87 -0.43
C ALA A 119 -3.11 10.20 0.76
N LEU A 120 -3.25 9.31 1.74
CA LEU A 120 -3.95 9.58 2.98
C LEU A 120 -3.31 10.76 3.73
N LEU A 121 -1.99 10.75 3.90
CA LEU A 121 -1.26 11.81 4.61
C LEU A 121 -1.43 13.16 3.90
N ILE A 122 -1.20 13.19 2.59
CA ILE A 122 -1.34 14.41 1.78
C ILE A 122 -2.78 14.93 1.82
N THR A 123 -3.77 14.05 1.73
CA THR A 123 -5.18 14.44 1.78
C THR A 123 -5.54 15.02 3.15
N ASN A 124 -5.08 14.41 4.24
CA ASN A 124 -5.35 14.90 5.59
C ASN A 124 -4.71 16.27 5.85
N GLU A 125 -3.47 16.45 5.39
CA GLU A 125 -2.78 17.74 5.47
C GLU A 125 -3.56 18.82 4.73
N ARG A 126 -3.97 18.56 3.51
CA ARG A 126 -4.76 19.50 2.70
C ARG A 126 -6.14 19.81 3.30
N LEU A 127 -6.83 18.81 3.84
CA LEU A 127 -8.11 19.05 4.52
C LEU A 127 -7.95 19.94 5.76
N THR A 128 -6.86 19.74 6.50
CA THR A 128 -6.55 20.55 7.68
C THR A 128 -6.22 22.01 7.29
N GLU A 129 -5.39 22.22 6.27
CA GLU A 129 -5.06 23.55 5.73
C GLU A 129 -6.31 24.32 5.24
N LEU A 130 -7.26 23.60 4.64
CA LEU A 130 -8.54 24.19 4.17
C LEU A 130 -9.56 24.42 5.29
N GLY A 131 -9.24 24.10 6.55
CA GLY A 131 -10.14 24.22 7.68
C GLY A 131 -11.26 23.15 7.72
N LEU A 132 -11.14 22.09 6.93
CA LEU A 132 -12.09 20.99 6.81
C LEU A 132 -11.71 19.79 7.68
N SER A 133 -11.23 20.05 8.91
CA SER A 133 -10.76 19.02 9.84
C SER A 133 -11.80 17.94 10.17
N SER A 134 -13.09 18.27 10.10
CA SER A 134 -14.17 17.28 10.27
C SER A 134 -14.19 16.20 9.20
N LEU A 135 -13.69 16.49 8.00
CA LEU A 135 -13.63 15.53 6.90
C LEU A 135 -12.40 14.61 6.94
N VAL A 136 -11.44 14.86 7.81
CA VAL A 136 -10.22 14.01 7.96
C VAL A 136 -10.58 12.55 8.31
N VAL A 137 -11.72 12.34 8.94
CA VAL A 137 -12.23 10.99 9.24
C VAL A 137 -12.51 10.18 7.98
N VAL A 138 -12.98 10.82 6.90
CA VAL A 138 -13.37 10.13 5.66
C VAL A 138 -12.20 9.40 4.98
N PRO A 139 -11.06 10.06 4.67
CA PRO A 139 -9.91 9.37 4.09
C PRO A 139 -9.34 8.28 5.00
N VAL A 140 -9.38 8.46 6.32
CA VAL A 140 -8.93 7.45 7.29
C VAL A 140 -9.83 6.20 7.21
N LEU A 141 -11.14 6.37 7.21
CA LEU A 141 -12.09 5.27 7.07
C LEU A 141 -11.93 4.54 5.75
N VAL A 142 -11.83 5.26 4.63
CA VAL A 142 -11.62 4.66 3.30
C VAL A 142 -10.35 3.81 3.29
N TYR A 143 -9.25 4.33 3.83
CA TYR A 143 -7.99 3.60 3.92
C TYR A 143 -8.11 2.34 4.80
N ALA A 144 -8.76 2.43 5.95
CA ALA A 144 -8.97 1.30 6.84
C ALA A 144 -9.83 0.20 6.18
N PHE A 145 -10.96 0.58 5.57
CA PHE A 145 -11.82 -0.36 4.85
C PHE A 145 -11.13 -1.01 3.65
N GLN A 146 -10.36 -0.23 2.89
CA GLN A 146 -9.56 -0.74 1.78
C GLN A 146 -8.59 -1.84 2.23
N GLY A 147 -7.92 -1.64 3.37
CA GLY A 147 -7.01 -2.64 3.96
C GLY A 147 -7.75 -3.90 4.42
N ILE A 148 -8.80 -3.71 5.21
CA ILE A 148 -9.57 -4.82 5.81
C ILE A 148 -10.27 -5.68 4.75
N VAL A 149 -10.85 -5.07 3.72
CA VAL A 149 -11.60 -5.77 2.68
C VAL A 149 -10.71 -6.19 1.52
N GLY A 150 -9.80 -5.31 1.09
CA GLY A 150 -8.96 -5.52 -0.09
C GLY A 150 -7.95 -6.66 0.09
N MET A 151 -7.32 -6.78 1.27
CA MET A 151 -6.31 -7.81 1.50
C MET A 151 -6.87 -9.25 1.45
N PRO A 152 -7.98 -9.60 2.13
CA PRO A 152 -8.56 -10.93 2.02
C PRO A 152 -9.00 -11.27 0.61
N ILE A 153 -9.61 -10.33 -0.10
CA ILE A 153 -10.06 -10.51 -1.48
C ILE A 153 -8.86 -10.76 -2.40
N SER A 154 -7.82 -9.94 -2.30
CA SER A 154 -6.59 -10.11 -3.08
C SER A 154 -5.94 -11.46 -2.80
N THR A 155 -5.85 -11.86 -1.53
CA THR A 155 -5.28 -13.15 -1.12
C THR A 155 -6.10 -14.32 -1.69
N PHE A 156 -7.42 -14.21 -1.70
CA PHE A 156 -8.29 -15.23 -2.28
C PHE A 156 -8.05 -15.39 -3.79
N PHE A 157 -8.04 -14.29 -4.54
CA PHE A 157 -7.80 -14.34 -5.98
C PHE A 157 -6.38 -14.80 -6.32
N MET A 158 -5.37 -14.37 -5.57
CA MET A 158 -3.99 -14.81 -5.75
C MET A 158 -3.84 -16.31 -5.51
N LYS A 159 -4.44 -16.86 -4.47
CA LYS A 159 -4.45 -18.31 -4.21
C LYS A 159 -5.15 -19.09 -5.31
N ARG A 160 -6.31 -18.60 -5.77
CA ARG A 160 -7.05 -19.21 -6.87
C ARG A 160 -6.23 -19.21 -8.16
N TYR A 161 -5.62 -18.08 -8.49
CA TYR A 161 -4.76 -17.97 -9.67
C TYR A 161 -3.53 -18.87 -9.57
N GLY A 162 -2.87 -18.89 -8.42
CA GLY A 162 -1.74 -19.78 -8.15
C GLY A 162 -2.09 -21.25 -8.32
N HIS A 163 -3.26 -21.68 -7.87
CA HIS A 163 -3.72 -23.06 -8.08
C HIS A 163 -3.96 -23.37 -9.57
N LEU A 164 -4.60 -22.47 -10.31
CA LEU A 164 -4.80 -22.62 -11.76
C LEU A 164 -3.48 -22.67 -12.52
N PHE A 165 -2.49 -21.89 -12.07
CA PHE A 165 -1.14 -21.91 -12.60
C PHE A 165 -0.44 -23.25 -12.37
N MET A 166 -0.50 -23.77 -11.15
CA MET A 166 0.14 -25.05 -10.76
C MET A 166 -0.52 -26.26 -11.45
N THR A 167 -1.81 -26.18 -11.77
CA THR A 167 -2.54 -27.24 -12.50
C THR A 167 -2.37 -27.14 -14.03
N GLY A 168 -1.57 -26.20 -14.53
CA GLY A 168 -1.29 -26.06 -15.97
C GLY A 168 -2.50 -25.54 -16.80
N GLN A 169 -3.55 -25.08 -16.14
CA GLN A 169 -4.74 -24.55 -16.82
C GLN A 169 -4.54 -23.11 -17.36
N VAL A 170 -3.51 -22.43 -16.90
CA VAL A 170 -3.14 -21.10 -17.38
C VAL A 170 -1.89 -21.21 -18.27
N ASN A 171 -2.04 -20.88 -19.54
CA ASN A 171 -0.96 -20.94 -20.51
C ASN A 171 -0.07 -19.68 -20.39
N VAL A 172 1.09 -19.82 -19.75
CA VAL A 172 2.01 -18.71 -19.45
C VAL A 172 3.02 -18.48 -20.59
N LYS A 173 2.67 -18.79 -21.83
CA LYS A 173 3.61 -18.65 -22.95
C LYS A 173 4.18 -17.24 -23.16
N ASP A 174 3.49 -16.20 -22.67
CA ASP A 174 3.94 -14.83 -22.88
C ASP A 174 4.68 -14.18 -21.66
N THR A 175 4.55 -14.75 -20.48
CA THR A 175 5.16 -14.16 -19.25
C THR A 175 6.53 -14.77 -18.92
N ALA A 176 6.80 -15.98 -19.36
CA ALA A 176 8.02 -16.72 -19.05
C ALA A 176 9.27 -16.24 -19.84
N LYS A 177 9.13 -15.34 -20.79
CA LYS A 177 10.27 -14.78 -21.55
C LYS A 177 10.97 -13.61 -20.83
N VAL A 178 10.45 -13.13 -19.72
CA VAL A 178 11.22 -12.26 -18.83
C VAL A 178 12.14 -13.13 -18.00
N SER A 179 13.16 -13.66 -18.65
CA SER A 179 14.32 -14.23 -17.97
C SER A 179 14.78 -13.23 -16.95
N LEU A 180 14.76 -13.61 -15.68
CA LEU A 180 15.48 -12.94 -14.61
C LEU A 180 17.00 -13.12 -14.86
N LYS A 181 17.50 -12.68 -16.01
CA LYS A 181 18.92 -12.46 -16.17
C LYS A 181 19.23 -11.34 -15.22
N GLU A 182 19.84 -11.68 -14.10
CA GLU A 182 20.59 -10.74 -13.30
C GLU A 182 21.60 -10.10 -14.24
N GLU A 183 21.28 -8.89 -14.75
CA GLU A 183 22.27 -8.13 -15.47
C GLU A 183 23.40 -7.81 -14.48
N PRO A 184 24.66 -8.06 -14.86
CA PRO A 184 25.77 -7.72 -13.99
C PRO A 184 25.67 -6.23 -13.63
N VAL A 185 25.76 -5.94 -12.35
CA VAL A 185 25.66 -4.57 -11.81
C VAL A 185 26.69 -3.71 -12.55
N LYS A 186 26.20 -2.80 -13.39
CA LYS A 186 27.02 -1.99 -14.31
C LYS A 186 28.02 -1.06 -13.59
N TYR A 187 27.77 -0.81 -12.31
CA TYR A 187 28.59 0.09 -11.49
C TYR A 187 28.97 -0.59 -10.18
N LYS A 188 30.27 -0.73 -9.95
CA LYS A 188 30.86 -1.40 -8.78
C LYS A 188 30.43 -0.79 -7.43
N PHE A 189 30.07 0.49 -7.40
CA PHE A 189 29.56 1.16 -6.19
C PHE A 189 28.14 0.73 -5.82
N MET A 190 27.34 0.21 -6.78
CA MET A 190 26.00 -0.33 -6.52
C MET A 190 26.02 -1.73 -5.90
N GLU A 191 27.16 -2.38 -5.85
CA GLU A 191 27.35 -3.65 -5.13
C GLU A 191 27.33 -3.44 -3.61
N ASN A 192 27.73 -2.24 -3.13
CA ASN A 192 27.75 -1.94 -1.71
C ASN A 192 26.37 -1.47 -1.24
N SER A 193 25.71 -2.29 -0.40
CA SER A 193 24.37 -2.04 0.11
C SER A 193 24.26 -0.70 0.88
N ILE A 194 25.32 -0.30 1.59
CA ILE A 194 25.35 0.95 2.35
C ILE A 194 25.39 2.17 1.43
N LEU A 195 26.24 2.13 0.38
CA LEU A 195 26.32 3.19 -0.62
C LEU A 195 25.01 3.34 -1.40
N LYS A 196 24.36 2.21 -1.74
CA LYS A 196 23.06 2.18 -2.40
C LYS A 196 21.98 2.85 -1.54
N LEU A 197 21.97 2.53 -0.26
CA LEU A 197 21.02 3.11 0.70
C LEU A 197 21.26 4.62 0.86
N PHE A 198 22.53 5.05 0.96
CA PHE A 198 22.90 6.46 1.04
C PHE A 198 22.46 7.24 -0.21
N PHE A 199 22.63 6.64 -1.39
CA PHE A 199 22.21 7.24 -2.67
C PHE A 199 20.70 7.38 -2.78
N VAL A 200 19.93 6.40 -2.28
CA VAL A 200 18.47 6.45 -2.21
C VAL A 200 18.00 7.58 -1.30
N PHE A 201 18.64 7.75 -0.13
CA PHE A 201 18.34 8.85 0.78
C PHE A 201 18.66 10.23 0.17
N LEU A 202 19.79 10.33 -0.53
CA LEU A 202 20.20 11.56 -1.19
C LEU A 202 19.24 11.95 -2.31
N LEU A 203 18.79 11.00 -3.12
CA LEU A 203 17.78 11.24 -4.16
C LEU A 203 16.43 11.66 -3.55
N ALA A 204 16.04 11.04 -2.45
CA ALA A 204 14.79 11.38 -1.77
C ALA A 204 14.84 12.76 -1.08
N ALA A 205 16.03 13.29 -0.79
CA ALA A 205 16.21 14.62 -0.20
C ALA A 205 16.22 15.76 -1.26
N VAL A 206 16.42 15.41 -2.53
CA VAL A 206 16.47 16.38 -3.66
C VAL A 206 15.12 16.49 -4.38
N GLY A 207 14.26 15.49 -4.30
CA GLY A 207 12.91 15.44 -4.93
C GLY A 207 11.82 15.83 -3.97
#